data_849bf2320c6bbc38cd253fbd0f83ac62
#
_entry.id   849bf2320c6bbc38cd253fbd0f83ac62
#
_cell.length_a   1.000
_cell.length_b   1.000
_cell.length_c   1.000
_cell.angle_alpha   90.00
_cell.angle_beta   90.00
_cell.angle_gamma   90.00
#
_symmetry.space_group_name_H-M   'P 1'
#
loop_
_entity.id
_entity.type
_entity.pdbx_description
1 polymer ?
#
loop_
_entity_poly.entity_id
_entity_poly.type
_entity_poly.pdbx_seq_one_letter_code
_entity_poly.pdbx_strand_id
1 'polypeptide(L)'
;MENKVFAYMRISTNKKTQKVDRQQQTIIEYSIANNFRVDEFVSDIITGGTKADNRPNYHNMKKQFRRGDTLIISDVDRLGRNADDVIMEIKDLQSKGIRVVALDVPFLNDWEKMNDDSLSKMIIDIFVTLKAHIAQQEKEKIHDRVMQGLDVARAKGKKLGRPTTGVPKEFIKEYNKFQSGEYGNISVVQFAKLQGIAVSTFYKYVGILKEKKP
;
A
#
# COMPACT_ATOMS: atom_id res chain seq x y z
N MET A 1 -26.41 -27.60 0.96
CA MET A 1 -25.31 -26.99 1.76
C MET A 1 -25.70 -25.53 1.95
N GLU A 2 -25.56 -25.02 3.15
CA GLU A 2 -25.85 -23.61 3.45
C GLU A 2 -24.80 -22.69 2.78
N ASN A 3 -25.23 -21.57 2.22
CA ASN A 3 -24.36 -20.57 1.62
C ASN A 3 -23.57 -19.87 2.74
N LYS A 4 -22.27 -19.66 2.55
CA LYS A 4 -21.42 -19.00 3.52
C LYS A 4 -21.32 -17.49 3.28
N VAL A 5 -21.14 -16.77 4.37
CA VAL A 5 -20.92 -15.34 4.40
C VAL A 5 -19.48 -15.04 4.84
N PHE A 6 -18.68 -14.53 3.95
CA PHE A 6 -17.28 -14.12 4.19
C PHE A 6 -17.20 -12.62 4.35
N ALA A 7 -16.39 -12.14 5.27
CA ALA A 7 -16.05 -10.74 5.40
C ALA A 7 -14.58 -10.51 5.09
N TYR A 8 -14.28 -9.56 4.21
CA TYR A 8 -12.91 -9.22 3.86
C TYR A 8 -12.54 -7.80 4.26
N MET A 9 -11.37 -7.68 4.89
CA MET A 9 -10.81 -6.42 5.37
C MET A 9 -9.39 -6.21 4.84
N ARG A 10 -9.03 -4.95 4.56
CA ARG A 10 -7.70 -4.59 4.12
C ARG A 10 -7.13 -3.45 4.97
N ILE A 11 -5.89 -3.64 5.46
CA ILE A 11 -5.26 -2.73 6.40
C ILE A 11 -3.91 -2.28 5.86
N SER A 12 -3.57 -1.01 6.05
CA SER A 12 -2.22 -0.50 5.79
C SER A 12 -1.32 -0.67 7.03
N THR A 13 -0.04 -0.97 6.82
CA THR A 13 0.95 -1.28 7.86
C THR A 13 1.13 -0.22 8.96
N ASN A 14 0.77 1.03 8.71
CA ASN A 14 1.07 2.14 9.63
C ASN A 14 0.10 2.32 10.82
N LYS A 15 -1.01 1.55 10.89
CA LYS A 15 -1.98 1.63 12.02
C LYS A 15 -2.67 0.28 12.22
N LYS A 16 -1.92 -0.68 12.78
CA LYS A 16 -2.24 -2.11 12.75
C LYS A 16 -3.52 -2.57 13.45
N THR A 17 -3.95 -2.00 14.53
CA THR A 17 -5.05 -2.56 15.33
C THR A 17 -6.36 -1.80 15.16
N GLN A 18 -6.38 -0.50 15.36
CA GLN A 18 -7.63 0.30 15.40
C GLN A 18 -8.45 0.34 14.10
N LYS A 19 -7.82 0.11 12.93
CA LYS A 19 -8.55 0.13 11.63
C LYS A 19 -9.16 -1.22 11.26
N VAL A 20 -8.58 -2.34 11.72
CA VAL A 20 -9.22 -3.67 11.58
C VAL A 20 -10.48 -3.70 12.40
N ASP A 21 -10.34 -3.37 13.68
CA ASP A 21 -11.44 -3.40 14.64
C ASP A 21 -12.63 -2.57 14.13
N ARG A 22 -12.36 -1.41 13.53
CA ARG A 22 -13.39 -0.54 12.99
C ARG A 22 -14.11 -1.15 11.77
N GLN A 23 -13.38 -1.72 10.80
CA GLN A 23 -14.00 -2.37 9.63
C GLN A 23 -14.80 -3.59 10.07
N GLN A 24 -14.22 -4.41 10.94
CA GLN A 24 -14.89 -5.57 11.50
C GLN A 24 -16.14 -5.19 12.26
N GLN A 25 -16.08 -4.17 13.12
CA GLN A 25 -17.21 -3.67 13.86
C GLN A 25 -18.35 -3.20 12.95
N THR A 26 -18.05 -2.42 11.91
CA THR A 26 -19.04 -1.95 10.94
C THR A 26 -19.72 -3.12 10.21
N ILE A 27 -18.97 -4.17 9.85
CA ILE A 27 -19.52 -5.37 9.23
C ILE A 27 -20.41 -6.15 10.20
N ILE A 28 -20.00 -6.28 11.48
CA ILE A 28 -20.79 -6.93 12.51
C ILE A 28 -22.12 -6.18 12.75
N GLU A 29 -22.05 -4.86 12.89
CA GLU A 29 -23.26 -4.03 13.06
C GLU A 29 -24.23 -4.20 11.88
N TYR A 30 -23.71 -4.21 10.65
CA TYR A 30 -24.52 -4.46 9.48
C TYR A 30 -25.14 -5.86 9.47
N SER A 31 -24.39 -6.88 9.88
CA SER A 31 -24.86 -8.27 9.92
C SER A 31 -25.99 -8.45 10.94
N ILE A 32 -25.86 -7.82 12.11
CA ILE A 32 -26.91 -7.83 13.15
C ILE A 32 -28.18 -7.12 12.65
N ALA A 33 -28.01 -5.92 12.03
CA ALA A 33 -29.14 -5.15 11.51
C ALA A 33 -29.91 -5.86 10.39
N ASN A 34 -29.25 -6.77 9.66
CA ASN A 34 -29.86 -7.53 8.55
C ASN A 34 -30.12 -9.01 8.87
N ASN A 35 -30.04 -9.41 10.15
CA ASN A 35 -30.38 -10.75 10.64
C ASN A 35 -29.61 -11.89 9.95
N PHE A 36 -28.30 -11.72 9.70
CA PHE A 36 -27.44 -12.80 9.24
C PHE A 36 -26.13 -12.86 10.03
N ARG A 37 -25.40 -13.96 9.89
CA ARG A 37 -24.11 -14.18 10.56
C ARG A 37 -22.99 -14.21 9.52
N VAL A 38 -21.85 -13.61 9.86
CA VAL A 38 -20.60 -13.78 9.13
C VAL A 38 -19.92 -15.06 9.60
N ASP A 39 -19.64 -15.97 8.67
CA ASP A 39 -19.00 -17.26 8.96
C ASP A 39 -17.49 -17.14 9.10
N GLU A 40 -16.86 -16.28 8.30
CA GLU A 40 -15.41 -16.13 8.27
C GLU A 40 -15.00 -14.66 8.06
N PHE A 41 -14.09 -14.17 8.93
CA PHE A 41 -13.45 -12.86 8.79
C PHE A 41 -12.03 -13.04 8.30
N VAL A 42 -11.73 -12.47 7.14
CA VAL A 42 -10.41 -12.55 6.49
C VAL A 42 -9.80 -11.17 6.35
N SER A 43 -8.52 -11.04 6.67
CA SER A 43 -7.82 -9.76 6.53
C SER A 43 -6.44 -9.92 5.92
N ASP A 44 -6.04 -8.93 5.10
CA ASP A 44 -4.68 -8.76 4.61
C ASP A 44 -4.09 -7.44 5.10
N ILE A 45 -2.84 -7.50 5.57
CA ILE A 45 -2.05 -6.32 5.96
C ILE A 45 -1.14 -5.97 4.79
N ILE A 46 -1.40 -4.84 4.12
CA ILE A 46 -0.74 -4.51 2.86
C ILE A 46 -0.13 -3.11 2.92
N THR A 47 1.13 -2.97 2.45
CA THR A 47 1.72 -1.68 2.15
C THR A 47 1.05 -1.08 0.91
N GLY A 48 0.86 0.25 0.87
CA GLY A 48 0.12 0.96 -0.19
C GLY A 48 0.62 0.74 -1.64
N GLY A 49 1.67 -0.05 -1.83
CA GLY A 49 2.28 -0.41 -3.11
C GLY A 49 1.99 -1.84 -3.63
N THR A 50 1.32 -2.73 -2.89
CA THR A 50 1.21 -4.17 -3.25
C THR A 50 0.10 -4.46 -4.25
N LYS A 51 0.34 -5.17 -5.36
CA LYS A 51 -0.68 -5.55 -6.36
C LYS A 51 -1.77 -6.45 -5.73
N ALA A 52 -2.97 -6.46 -6.31
CA ALA A 52 -4.10 -7.29 -5.86
C ALA A 52 -3.71 -8.77 -5.70
N ASP A 53 -2.85 -9.28 -6.58
CA ASP A 53 -2.36 -10.65 -6.58
C ASP A 53 -1.50 -11.02 -5.36
N ASN A 54 -0.98 -10.03 -4.63
CA ASN A 54 -0.17 -10.24 -3.42
C ASN A 54 -0.99 -10.19 -2.12
N ARG A 55 -2.29 -10.49 -2.17
CA ARG A 55 -3.19 -10.62 -1.01
C ARG A 55 -3.41 -12.10 -0.69
N PRO A 56 -2.50 -12.76 0.05
CA PRO A 56 -2.52 -14.20 0.22
C PRO A 56 -3.80 -14.71 0.88
N ASN A 57 -4.30 -13.98 1.89
CA ASN A 57 -5.50 -14.40 2.61
C ASN A 57 -6.76 -14.21 1.75
N TYR A 58 -6.86 -13.08 1.02
CA TYR A 58 -7.93 -12.88 0.05
C TYR A 58 -7.93 -13.96 -1.03
N HIS A 59 -6.77 -14.28 -1.57
CA HIS A 59 -6.64 -15.30 -2.61
C HIS A 59 -7.03 -16.69 -2.11
N ASN A 60 -6.65 -17.05 -0.87
CA ASN A 60 -7.04 -18.31 -0.24
C ASN A 60 -8.55 -18.36 0.05
N MET A 61 -9.14 -17.27 0.54
CA MET A 61 -10.58 -17.13 0.71
C MET A 61 -11.32 -17.32 -0.63
N LYS A 62 -10.85 -16.67 -1.69
CA LYS A 62 -11.44 -16.74 -3.03
C LYS A 62 -11.48 -18.17 -3.61
N LYS A 63 -10.51 -19.02 -3.25
CA LYS A 63 -10.51 -20.45 -3.64
C LYS A 63 -11.58 -21.27 -2.91
N GLN A 64 -12.08 -20.80 -1.78
CA GLN A 64 -13.10 -21.49 -0.98
C GLN A 64 -14.52 -21.13 -1.43
N PHE A 65 -14.69 -20.06 -2.20
CA PHE A 65 -16.00 -19.59 -2.62
C PHE A 65 -16.76 -20.61 -3.44
N ARG A 66 -18.04 -20.71 -3.17
CA ARG A 66 -19.01 -21.53 -3.90
C ARG A 66 -20.12 -20.62 -4.40
N ARG A 67 -20.79 -21.06 -5.47
CA ARG A 67 -21.96 -20.36 -5.99
C ARG A 67 -23.02 -20.18 -4.91
N GLY A 68 -23.47 -18.94 -4.73
CA GLY A 68 -24.43 -18.54 -3.70
C GLY A 68 -23.79 -17.97 -2.43
N ASP A 69 -22.45 -18.11 -2.25
CA ASP A 69 -21.75 -17.48 -1.12
C ASP A 69 -21.80 -15.96 -1.24
N THR A 70 -21.63 -15.29 -0.09
CA THR A 70 -21.62 -13.82 0.00
C THR A 70 -20.27 -13.33 0.49
N LEU A 71 -19.74 -12.31 -0.19
CA LEU A 71 -18.58 -11.55 0.25
C LEU A 71 -19.02 -10.17 0.75
N ILE A 72 -18.73 -9.83 2.00
CA ILE A 72 -19.00 -8.52 2.58
C ILE A 72 -17.70 -7.74 2.74
N ILE A 73 -17.74 -6.47 2.34
CA ILE A 73 -16.64 -5.51 2.49
C ILE A 73 -17.17 -4.18 3.00
N SER A 74 -16.37 -3.47 3.79
CA SER A 74 -16.73 -2.13 4.27
C SER A 74 -16.80 -1.11 3.12
N ASP A 75 -15.89 -1.21 2.18
CA ASP A 75 -15.72 -0.28 1.06
C ASP A 75 -15.28 -1.04 -0.20
N VAL A 76 -15.73 -0.63 -1.37
CA VAL A 76 -15.36 -1.26 -2.66
C VAL A 76 -13.86 -1.17 -2.95
N ASP A 77 -13.15 -0.18 -2.41
CA ASP A 77 -11.70 -0.02 -2.56
C ASP A 77 -10.90 -1.15 -1.90
N ARG A 78 -11.54 -2.01 -1.10
CA ARG A 78 -10.93 -3.23 -0.56
C ARG A 78 -10.66 -4.27 -1.65
N LEU A 79 -11.45 -4.27 -2.72
CA LEU A 79 -11.29 -5.23 -3.82
C LEU A 79 -10.17 -4.86 -4.80
N GLY A 80 -9.90 -3.58 -5.01
CA GLY A 80 -8.90 -3.12 -5.96
C GLY A 80 -8.16 -1.87 -5.49
N ARG A 81 -7.24 -1.37 -6.33
CA ARG A 81 -6.51 -0.12 -6.10
C ARG A 81 -6.98 1.01 -6.99
N ASN A 82 -7.43 0.66 -8.15
CA ASN A 82 -7.99 1.53 -9.15
C ASN A 82 -9.36 0.99 -9.56
N ALA A 83 -10.06 1.76 -10.38
CA ALA A 83 -11.36 1.44 -10.90
C ALA A 83 -11.42 0.09 -11.59
N ASP A 84 -10.48 -0.10 -12.50
CA ASP A 84 -10.48 -1.26 -13.39
C ASP A 84 -10.30 -2.56 -12.59
N ASP A 85 -9.38 -2.55 -11.60
CA ASP A 85 -9.17 -3.70 -10.71
C ASP A 85 -10.44 -4.05 -9.93
N VAL A 86 -11.14 -3.03 -9.40
CA VAL A 86 -12.40 -3.22 -8.64
C VAL A 86 -13.50 -3.78 -9.52
N ILE A 87 -13.69 -3.19 -10.71
CA ILE A 87 -14.71 -3.63 -11.66
C ILE A 87 -14.46 -5.07 -12.11
N MET A 88 -13.21 -5.38 -12.49
CA MET A 88 -12.82 -6.73 -12.90
C MET A 88 -13.06 -7.75 -11.79
N GLU A 89 -12.71 -7.41 -10.54
CA GLU A 89 -12.89 -8.30 -9.40
C GLU A 89 -14.36 -8.53 -9.09
N ILE A 90 -15.21 -7.48 -9.11
CA ILE A 90 -16.65 -7.62 -8.91
C ILE A 90 -17.26 -8.49 -10.02
N LYS A 91 -16.90 -8.25 -11.28
CA LYS A 91 -17.38 -9.06 -12.42
C LYS A 91 -16.95 -10.53 -12.33
N ASP A 92 -15.70 -10.80 -11.90
CA ASP A 92 -15.23 -12.17 -11.69
C ASP A 92 -16.02 -12.87 -10.58
N LEU A 93 -16.24 -12.21 -9.44
CA LEU A 93 -17.04 -12.76 -8.35
C LEU A 93 -18.50 -13.01 -8.80
N GLN A 94 -19.10 -12.06 -9.49
CA GLN A 94 -20.47 -12.19 -10.03
C GLN A 94 -20.59 -13.35 -11.03
N SER A 95 -19.62 -13.50 -11.93
CA SER A 95 -19.61 -14.60 -12.91
C SER A 95 -19.55 -15.98 -12.25
N LYS A 96 -18.94 -16.06 -11.06
CA LYS A 96 -18.90 -17.26 -10.21
C LYS A 96 -20.15 -17.44 -9.35
N GLY A 97 -21.09 -16.52 -9.42
CA GLY A 97 -22.31 -16.53 -8.62
C GLY A 97 -22.07 -16.15 -7.16
N ILE A 98 -21.03 -15.38 -6.86
CA ILE A 98 -20.74 -14.86 -5.52
C ILE A 98 -21.43 -13.52 -5.36
N ARG A 99 -22.23 -13.38 -4.32
CA ARG A 99 -22.88 -12.11 -3.95
C ARG A 99 -21.83 -11.17 -3.31
N VAL A 100 -21.73 -9.95 -3.83
CA VAL A 100 -20.86 -8.91 -3.24
C VAL A 100 -21.71 -7.89 -2.52
N VAL A 101 -21.44 -7.66 -1.23
CA VAL A 101 -22.07 -6.65 -0.39
C VAL A 101 -21.02 -5.63 -0.01
N ALA A 102 -21.13 -4.39 -0.49
CA ALA A 102 -20.25 -3.28 -0.14
C ALA A 102 -21.02 -2.25 0.68
N LEU A 103 -20.60 -1.99 1.91
CA LEU A 103 -21.37 -1.16 2.85
C LEU A 103 -21.36 0.32 2.46
N ASP A 104 -20.33 0.78 1.72
CA ASP A 104 -20.27 2.13 1.16
C ASP A 104 -21.11 2.29 -0.13
N VAL A 105 -21.68 1.20 -0.64
CA VAL A 105 -22.46 1.16 -1.89
C VAL A 105 -23.75 0.36 -1.67
N PRO A 106 -24.74 0.92 -0.94
CA PRO A 106 -25.91 0.17 -0.49
C PRO A 106 -26.73 -0.50 -1.58
N PHE A 107 -26.79 0.06 -2.79
CA PHE A 107 -27.55 -0.55 -3.88
C PHE A 107 -26.86 -1.80 -4.51
N LEU A 108 -25.57 -2.04 -4.28
CA LEU A 108 -24.96 -3.34 -4.57
C LEU A 108 -25.50 -4.46 -3.67
N ASN A 109 -26.18 -4.11 -2.59
CA ASN A 109 -26.65 -5.06 -1.60
C ASN A 109 -28.00 -5.68 -1.97
N ASP A 110 -28.77 -5.05 -2.85
CA ASP A 110 -30.09 -5.50 -3.32
C ASP A 110 -30.00 -6.52 -4.48
N TRP A 111 -29.15 -7.51 -4.32
CA TRP A 111 -28.85 -8.53 -5.32
C TRP A 111 -30.10 -9.26 -5.86
N GLU A 112 -31.07 -9.55 -5.00
CA GLU A 112 -32.29 -10.26 -5.40
C GLU A 112 -33.14 -9.46 -6.39
N LYS A 113 -33.11 -8.14 -6.30
CA LYS A 113 -33.80 -7.23 -7.25
C LYS A 113 -33.02 -7.03 -8.55
N MET A 114 -31.74 -7.46 -8.60
CA MET A 114 -30.82 -7.21 -9.70
C MET A 114 -30.68 -8.37 -10.70
N ASN A 115 -31.21 -9.56 -10.36
CA ASN A 115 -30.88 -10.78 -11.09
C ASN A 115 -31.41 -10.86 -12.53
N ASP A 116 -32.39 -10.02 -12.95
CA ASP A 116 -32.99 -10.11 -14.27
C ASP A 116 -33.01 -8.79 -15.07
N ASP A 117 -32.52 -7.69 -14.53
CA ASP A 117 -32.60 -6.41 -15.21
C ASP A 117 -31.24 -5.91 -15.73
N SER A 118 -31.07 -5.85 -17.05
CA SER A 118 -29.87 -5.32 -17.71
C SER A 118 -29.61 -3.85 -17.33
N LEU A 119 -30.65 -3.08 -17.00
CA LEU A 119 -30.55 -1.70 -16.54
C LEU A 119 -29.90 -1.60 -15.17
N SER A 120 -30.26 -2.48 -14.25
CA SER A 120 -29.66 -2.54 -12.91
C SER A 120 -28.17 -2.87 -12.99
N LYS A 121 -27.77 -3.81 -13.85
CA LYS A 121 -26.35 -4.12 -14.11
C LYS A 121 -25.60 -2.92 -14.68
N MET A 122 -26.18 -2.20 -15.63
CA MET A 122 -25.60 -1.01 -16.23
C MET A 122 -25.46 0.12 -15.19
N ILE A 123 -26.42 0.34 -14.31
CA ILE A 123 -26.36 1.33 -13.21
C ILE A 123 -25.23 0.98 -12.25
N ILE A 124 -25.04 -0.30 -11.90
CA ILE A 124 -23.94 -0.77 -11.08
C ILE A 124 -22.59 -0.48 -11.75
N ASP A 125 -22.43 -0.83 -13.02
CA ASP A 125 -21.21 -0.59 -13.79
C ASP A 125 -20.86 0.91 -13.81
N ILE A 126 -21.84 1.77 -14.04
CA ILE A 126 -21.67 3.23 -14.02
C ILE A 126 -21.25 3.70 -12.63
N PHE A 127 -21.92 3.23 -11.59
CA PHE A 127 -21.61 3.70 -10.23
C PHE A 127 -20.26 3.19 -9.71
N VAL A 128 -19.92 1.94 -9.97
CA VAL A 128 -18.60 1.39 -9.62
C VAL A 128 -17.50 2.17 -10.36
N THR A 129 -17.71 2.48 -11.63
CA THR A 129 -16.82 3.30 -12.44
C THR A 129 -16.68 4.71 -11.86
N LEU A 130 -17.78 5.35 -11.47
CA LEU A 130 -17.78 6.68 -10.88
C LEU A 130 -17.06 6.72 -9.54
N LYS A 131 -17.35 5.78 -8.65
CA LYS A 131 -16.66 5.66 -7.33
C LYS A 131 -15.16 5.48 -7.49
N ALA A 132 -14.77 4.65 -8.43
CA ALA A 132 -13.36 4.40 -8.70
C ALA A 132 -12.67 5.64 -9.31
N HIS A 133 -13.34 6.40 -10.17
CA HIS A 133 -12.84 7.70 -10.64
C HIS A 133 -12.67 8.71 -9.50
N ILE A 134 -13.62 8.79 -8.59
CA ILE A 134 -13.53 9.68 -7.40
C ILE A 134 -12.33 9.27 -6.54
N ALA A 135 -12.14 7.99 -6.28
CA ALA A 135 -11.00 7.49 -5.51
C ALA A 135 -9.65 7.79 -6.19
N GLN A 136 -9.60 7.70 -7.52
CA GLN A 136 -8.41 8.07 -8.28
C GLN A 136 -8.12 9.58 -8.18
N GLN A 137 -9.12 10.42 -8.36
CA GLN A 137 -8.97 11.87 -8.22
C GLN A 137 -8.52 12.28 -6.80
N GLU A 138 -9.00 11.58 -5.78
CA GLU A 138 -8.56 11.85 -4.41
C GLU A 138 -7.09 11.50 -4.19
N LYS A 139 -6.61 10.39 -4.75
CA LYS A 139 -5.17 10.05 -4.75
C LYS A 139 -4.32 11.10 -5.45
N GLU A 140 -4.76 11.58 -6.61
CA GLU A 140 -4.07 12.63 -7.37
C GLU A 140 -4.00 13.91 -6.56
N LYS A 141 -5.11 14.35 -5.96
CA LYS A 141 -5.14 15.53 -5.07
C LYS A 141 -4.20 15.39 -3.86
N ILE A 142 -4.12 14.18 -3.27
CA ILE A 142 -3.18 13.91 -2.18
C ILE A 142 -1.74 13.98 -2.68
N HIS A 143 -1.46 13.38 -3.83
CA HIS A 143 -0.14 13.44 -4.47
C HIS A 143 0.30 14.89 -4.73
N ASP A 144 -0.57 15.70 -5.33
CA ASP A 144 -0.30 17.11 -5.62
C ASP A 144 -0.03 17.91 -4.36
N ARG A 145 -0.82 17.71 -3.29
CA ARG A 145 -0.57 18.36 -1.99
C ARG A 145 0.79 17.97 -1.40
N VAL A 146 1.17 16.70 -1.53
CA VAL A 146 2.49 16.22 -1.08
C VAL A 146 3.60 16.88 -1.89
N MET A 147 3.47 16.91 -3.22
CA MET A 147 4.45 17.56 -4.10
C MET A 147 4.59 19.05 -3.80
N GLN A 148 3.49 19.78 -3.68
CA GLN A 148 3.50 21.19 -3.27
C GLN A 148 4.18 21.37 -1.89
N GLY A 149 3.88 20.50 -0.92
CA GLY A 149 4.54 20.52 0.38
C GLY A 149 6.05 20.30 0.32
N LEU A 150 6.49 19.38 -0.56
CA LEU A 150 7.92 19.14 -0.81
C LEU A 150 8.60 20.33 -1.48
N ASP A 151 7.94 20.98 -2.42
CA ASP A 151 8.48 22.17 -3.10
C ASP A 151 8.63 23.36 -2.17
N VAL A 152 7.62 23.58 -1.30
CA VAL A 152 7.72 24.59 -0.23
C VAL A 152 8.87 24.25 0.74
N ALA A 153 9.05 22.99 1.08
CA ALA A 153 10.15 22.57 1.96
C ALA A 153 11.52 22.80 1.29
N ARG A 154 11.65 22.51 -0.01
CA ARG A 154 12.85 22.81 -0.81
C ARG A 154 13.13 24.31 -0.88
N ALA A 155 12.11 25.12 -1.16
CA ALA A 155 12.23 26.59 -1.18
C ALA A 155 12.67 27.18 0.18
N LYS A 156 12.31 26.52 1.29
CA LYS A 156 12.78 26.86 2.65
C LYS A 156 14.16 26.28 2.99
N GLY A 157 14.88 25.71 2.01
CA GLY A 157 16.22 25.15 2.21
C GLY A 157 16.26 23.82 2.98
N LYS A 158 15.13 23.16 3.22
CA LYS A 158 15.12 21.85 3.88
C LYS A 158 15.68 20.79 2.93
N LYS A 159 16.74 20.09 3.37
CA LYS A 159 17.24 18.90 2.66
C LYS A 159 16.23 17.77 2.81
N LEU A 160 15.69 17.33 1.68
CA LEU A 160 14.75 16.21 1.61
C LEU A 160 15.51 14.92 1.31
N GLY A 161 14.98 13.80 1.76
CA GLY A 161 15.56 12.48 1.55
C GLY A 161 16.26 11.90 2.79
N ARG A 162 16.97 10.79 2.59
CA ARG A 162 17.70 10.14 3.67
C ARG A 162 18.82 11.06 4.15
N PRO A 163 18.96 11.28 5.48
CA PRO A 163 20.08 12.07 6.02
C PRO A 163 21.40 11.52 5.52
N THR A 164 22.27 12.41 5.02
CA THR A 164 23.62 12.01 4.63
C THR A 164 24.40 11.64 5.88
N THR A 165 24.87 10.40 5.94
CA THR A 165 25.79 9.96 6.98
C THR A 165 27.06 10.80 6.87
N GLY A 166 27.41 11.53 7.91
CA GLY A 166 28.66 12.28 7.95
C GLY A 166 29.88 11.37 7.81
N VAL A 167 31.03 11.94 7.48
CA VAL A 167 32.29 11.19 7.46
C VAL A 167 32.64 10.77 8.88
N PRO A 168 32.91 9.47 9.17
CA PRO A 168 33.31 9.02 10.51
C PRO A 168 34.58 9.72 10.99
N LYS A 169 34.61 10.07 12.25
CA LYS A 169 35.78 10.76 12.84
C LYS A 169 37.06 9.93 12.71
N GLU A 170 36.95 8.61 12.87
CA GLU A 170 38.03 7.67 12.67
C GLU A 170 38.60 7.72 11.25
N PHE A 171 37.71 7.74 10.24
CA PHE A 171 38.14 7.87 8.85
C PHE A 171 38.91 9.18 8.62
N ILE A 172 38.49 10.30 9.21
CA ILE A 172 39.18 11.59 9.07
C ILE A 172 40.59 11.50 9.65
N LYS A 173 40.73 10.89 10.82
CA LYS A 173 42.05 10.70 11.46
C LYS A 173 42.97 9.86 10.61
N GLU A 174 42.51 8.73 10.13
CA GLU A 174 43.31 7.80 9.33
C GLU A 174 43.59 8.36 7.91
N TYR A 175 42.66 9.11 7.33
CA TYR A 175 42.88 9.80 6.07
C TYR A 175 43.96 10.88 6.16
N ASN A 176 44.06 11.62 7.28
CA ASN A 176 45.12 12.58 7.49
C ASN A 176 46.50 11.88 7.58
N LYS A 177 46.58 10.73 8.23
CA LYS A 177 47.81 9.92 8.25
C LYS A 177 48.19 9.37 6.86
N PHE A 178 47.19 8.99 6.08
CA PHE A 178 47.41 8.58 4.69
C PHE A 178 47.97 9.72 3.83
N GLN A 179 47.47 10.93 4.05
CA GLN A 179 47.95 12.13 3.34
C GLN A 179 49.35 12.56 3.80
N SER A 180 49.72 12.34 5.07
CA SER A 180 51.07 12.64 5.61
C SER A 180 52.10 11.57 5.26
N GLY A 181 51.71 10.47 4.59
CA GLY A 181 52.64 9.42 4.17
C GLY A 181 52.95 8.39 5.29
N GLU A 182 52.31 8.45 6.44
CA GLU A 182 52.53 7.49 7.54
C GLU A 182 52.25 6.02 7.16
N TYR A 183 51.45 5.80 6.13
CA TYR A 183 51.15 4.47 5.57
C TYR A 183 52.16 4.04 4.48
N GLY A 184 53.21 4.84 4.21
CA GLY A 184 54.10 4.58 3.09
C GLY A 184 53.41 4.75 1.71
N ASN A 185 53.97 4.11 0.67
CA ASN A 185 53.43 4.21 -0.70
C ASN A 185 52.30 3.23 -0.98
N ILE A 186 51.25 3.24 -0.15
CA ILE A 186 50.05 2.41 -0.43
C ILE A 186 49.09 3.12 -1.38
N SER A 187 48.44 2.36 -2.24
CA SER A 187 47.38 2.87 -3.11
C SER A 187 46.09 3.16 -2.37
N VAL A 188 45.22 4.03 -2.95
CA VAL A 188 43.88 4.29 -2.44
C VAL A 188 43.07 3.01 -2.24
N VAL A 189 43.24 2.03 -3.14
CA VAL A 189 42.57 0.74 -3.05
C VAL A 189 43.01 -0.05 -1.80
N GLN A 190 44.30 -0.06 -1.52
CA GLN A 190 44.86 -0.72 -0.32
C GLN A 190 44.43 -0.01 0.95
N PHE A 191 44.44 1.33 0.97
CA PHE A 191 43.96 2.10 2.11
C PHE A 191 42.47 1.87 2.37
N ALA A 192 41.61 1.90 1.34
CA ALA A 192 40.15 1.62 1.50
C ALA A 192 39.94 0.21 2.08
N LYS A 193 40.70 -0.78 1.61
CA LYS A 193 40.65 -2.15 2.15
C LYS A 193 41.08 -2.23 3.63
N LEU A 194 42.13 -1.51 4.03
CA LEU A 194 42.58 -1.42 5.44
C LEU A 194 41.49 -0.79 6.33
N GLN A 195 40.75 0.19 5.80
CA GLN A 195 39.65 0.84 6.51
C GLN A 195 38.32 0.05 6.45
N GLY A 196 38.29 -1.11 5.80
CA GLY A 196 37.07 -1.92 5.66
C GLY A 196 35.97 -1.27 4.85
N ILE A 197 36.29 -0.34 3.96
CA ILE A 197 35.31 0.39 3.13
C ILE A 197 35.51 0.13 1.63
N ALA A 198 34.44 0.29 0.87
CA ALA A 198 34.54 0.26 -0.59
C ALA A 198 35.27 1.51 -1.10
N VAL A 199 35.98 1.39 -2.22
CA VAL A 199 36.70 2.50 -2.88
C VAL A 199 35.75 3.66 -3.23
N SER A 200 34.52 3.36 -3.64
CA SER A 200 33.47 4.35 -3.90
C SER A 200 33.12 5.16 -2.64
N THR A 201 33.08 4.51 -1.47
CA THR A 201 32.84 5.15 -0.16
C THR A 201 34.00 6.05 0.22
N PHE A 202 35.25 5.63 -0.06
CA PHE A 202 36.42 6.46 0.14
C PHE A 202 36.30 7.78 -0.64
N TYR A 203 36.08 7.72 -1.96
CA TYR A 203 35.94 8.94 -2.77
C TYR A 203 34.77 9.81 -2.33
N LYS A 204 33.66 9.22 -1.92
CA LYS A 204 32.53 9.96 -1.35
C LYS A 204 32.93 10.73 -0.09
N TYR A 205 33.65 10.09 0.83
CA TYR A 205 34.11 10.73 2.06
C TYR A 205 35.12 11.86 1.78
N VAL A 206 36.06 11.61 0.89
CA VAL A 206 37.04 12.63 0.47
C VAL A 206 36.37 13.83 -0.19
N GLY A 207 35.34 13.61 -1.03
CA GLY A 207 34.53 14.68 -1.63
C GLY A 207 33.89 15.56 -0.56
N ILE A 208 33.24 14.95 0.44
CA ILE A 208 32.61 15.68 1.57
C ILE A 208 33.64 16.48 2.38
N LEU A 209 34.86 15.96 2.56
CA LEU A 209 35.93 16.64 3.30
C LEU A 209 36.49 17.83 2.52
N LYS A 210 36.56 17.74 1.17
CA LYS A 210 37.03 18.84 0.31
C LYS A 210 36.02 19.99 0.27
N GLU A 211 34.71 19.68 0.24
CA GLU A 211 33.64 20.68 0.27
C GLU A 211 33.54 21.44 1.61
N LYS A 212 34.11 20.88 2.69
CA LYS A 212 34.11 21.50 4.02
C LYS A 212 35.37 22.32 4.33
N LYS A 213 36.38 22.35 3.46
CA LYS A 213 37.49 23.29 3.59
C LYS A 213 37.07 24.61 2.95
N PRO A 214 37.09 25.74 3.70
CA PRO A 214 36.79 27.08 3.17
C PRO A 214 37.81 27.50 2.11
#